data_85c5154818b098ab1b205ced5ef3ca40
#
_entry.id   85c5154818b098ab1b205ced5ef3ca40
#
_cell.length_a   1.000
_cell.length_b   1.000
_cell.length_c   1.000
_cell.angle_alpha   90.00
_cell.angle_beta   90.00
_cell.angle_gamma   90.00
#
_symmetry.space_group_name_H-M   'P 1'
#
loop_
_entity.id
_entity.type
_entity.pdbx_description
1 polymer ?
#
loop_
_entity_poly.entity_id
_entity_poly.type
_entity_poly.pdbx_seq_one_letter_code
_entity_poly.pdbx_strand_id
1 'polypeptide(L)'
;TQSRSSAASDVYKRQHGIKSKKELDRIVEESLRDAAIWDELKDRLKKSALGLSGGQQQRLCIARALAVKPEVLLMDEATSALDPISTGKIEELCLKLKNDYTIVMVTHNMQQALRISDETAFFLLGEMVECNSTDAIFSNPQDKRTEEYITGRFG
;
A
#
# COMPACT_ATOMS: atom_id res chain seq x y z
N THR A 1 -25.41 -15.39 -10.68
CA THR A 1 -24.32 -14.97 -9.76
C THR A 1 -23.38 -14.03 -10.50
N GLN A 2 -23.66 -12.73 -10.44
CA GLN A 2 -22.76 -11.69 -10.97
C GLN A 2 -21.43 -11.76 -10.22
N SER A 3 -20.32 -11.85 -10.95
CA SER A 3 -19.00 -11.91 -10.35
C SER A 3 -18.74 -10.62 -9.53
N ARG A 4 -18.17 -10.76 -8.33
CA ARG A 4 -17.84 -9.61 -7.46
C ARG A 4 -16.93 -8.56 -8.13
N SER A 5 -16.22 -8.92 -9.20
CA SER A 5 -15.43 -8.02 -10.03
C SER A 5 -16.30 -7.02 -10.81
N SER A 6 -17.48 -7.44 -11.31
CA SER A 6 -18.41 -6.53 -11.98
C SER A 6 -19.04 -5.54 -11.00
N ALA A 7 -19.30 -5.97 -9.75
CA ALA A 7 -19.90 -5.09 -8.73
C ALA A 7 -18.94 -3.96 -8.32
N ALA A 8 -17.64 -4.21 -8.16
CA ALA A 8 -16.66 -3.16 -7.88
C ALA A 8 -16.54 -2.16 -9.03
N SER A 9 -16.48 -2.65 -10.28
CA SER A 9 -16.51 -1.81 -11.48
C SER A 9 -17.80 -0.99 -11.60
N ASP A 10 -18.96 -1.57 -11.24
CA ASP A 10 -20.25 -0.87 -11.29
C ASP A 10 -20.41 0.17 -10.18
N VAL A 11 -19.86 -0.09 -8.99
CA VAL A 11 -19.79 0.92 -7.90
C VAL A 11 -18.90 2.07 -8.31
N TYR A 12 -17.74 1.80 -8.89
CA TYR A 12 -16.82 2.82 -9.39
C TYR A 12 -17.47 3.69 -10.47
N LYS A 13 -18.16 3.06 -11.44
CA LYS A 13 -18.95 3.78 -12.47
C LYS A 13 -19.95 4.77 -11.88
N ARG A 14 -20.68 4.32 -10.85
CA ARG A 14 -21.72 5.16 -10.22
C ARG A 14 -21.13 6.33 -9.44
N GLN A 15 -20.00 6.10 -8.75
CA GLN A 15 -19.37 7.12 -7.91
C GLN A 15 -18.65 8.21 -8.72
N HIS A 16 -18.05 7.85 -9.88
CA HIS A 16 -17.24 8.78 -10.70
C HIS A 16 -17.88 9.16 -12.04
N GLY A 17 -19.14 8.77 -12.29
CA GLY A 17 -19.89 9.16 -13.48
C GLY A 17 -19.37 8.60 -14.81
N ILE A 18 -18.40 7.67 -14.78
CA ILE A 18 -17.79 7.09 -15.97
C ILE A 18 -18.76 6.10 -16.63
N LYS A 19 -19.23 6.42 -17.85
CA LYS A 19 -20.19 5.61 -18.61
C LYS A 19 -19.53 4.79 -19.73
N SER A 20 -18.35 5.19 -20.19
CA SER A 20 -17.64 4.55 -21.29
C SER A 20 -16.91 3.30 -20.84
N LYS A 21 -17.25 2.14 -21.46
CA LYS A 21 -16.52 0.88 -21.20
C LYS A 21 -15.04 1.00 -21.56
N LYS A 22 -14.73 1.65 -22.69
CA LYS A 22 -13.35 1.86 -23.12
C LYS A 22 -12.52 2.65 -22.11
N GLU A 23 -13.13 3.67 -21.52
CA GLU A 23 -12.49 4.45 -20.46
C GLU A 23 -12.21 3.62 -19.21
N LEU A 24 -13.17 2.78 -18.81
CA LEU A 24 -12.99 1.88 -17.66
C LEU A 24 -11.91 0.83 -17.91
N ASP A 25 -11.89 0.24 -19.08
CA ASP A 25 -10.87 -0.76 -19.45
C ASP A 25 -9.48 -0.09 -19.43
N ARG A 26 -9.35 1.17 -19.87
CA ARG A 26 -8.12 1.96 -19.78
C ARG A 26 -7.70 2.20 -18.33
N ILE A 27 -8.61 2.66 -17.47
CA ILE A 27 -8.32 2.90 -16.05
C ILE A 27 -7.88 1.61 -15.35
N VAL A 28 -8.54 0.49 -15.63
CA VAL A 28 -8.18 -0.82 -15.07
C VAL A 28 -6.76 -1.22 -15.50
N GLU A 29 -6.45 -1.10 -16.78
CA GLU A 29 -5.12 -1.43 -17.27
C GLU A 29 -4.04 -0.52 -16.66
N GLU A 30 -4.24 0.81 -16.68
CA GLU A 30 -3.32 1.77 -16.09
C GLU A 30 -3.07 1.45 -14.61
N SER A 31 -4.13 1.32 -13.80
CA SER A 31 -4.00 1.04 -12.36
C SER A 31 -3.28 -0.28 -12.06
N LEU A 32 -3.51 -1.32 -12.86
CA LEU A 32 -2.83 -2.61 -12.69
C LEU A 32 -1.36 -2.55 -13.12
N ARG A 33 -1.01 -1.70 -14.09
CA ARG A 33 0.38 -1.43 -14.49
C ARG A 33 1.10 -0.63 -13.41
N ASP A 34 0.47 0.42 -12.88
CA ASP A 34 1.02 1.24 -11.79
C ASP A 34 1.27 0.40 -10.54
N ALA A 35 0.41 -0.56 -10.25
CA ALA A 35 0.59 -1.52 -9.15
C ALA A 35 1.52 -2.72 -9.50
N ALA A 36 2.20 -2.68 -10.65
CA ALA A 36 3.12 -3.73 -11.12
C ALA A 36 2.53 -5.15 -11.12
N ILE A 37 1.23 -5.30 -11.51
CA ILE A 37 0.56 -6.61 -11.49
C ILE A 37 -0.17 -6.93 -12.81
N TRP A 38 -0.13 -6.04 -13.80
CA TRP A 38 -0.82 -6.22 -15.07
C TRP A 38 -0.46 -7.54 -15.77
N ASP A 39 0.82 -7.84 -15.92
CA ASP A 39 1.27 -9.03 -16.65
C ASP A 39 0.86 -10.34 -15.98
N GLU A 40 0.64 -10.34 -14.68
CA GLU A 40 0.15 -11.50 -13.93
C GLU A 40 -1.37 -11.67 -14.05
N LEU A 41 -2.13 -10.60 -14.31
CA LEU A 41 -3.58 -10.59 -14.24
C LEU A 41 -4.30 -10.38 -15.56
N LYS A 42 -3.66 -9.85 -16.63
CA LYS A 42 -4.29 -9.48 -17.91
C LYS A 42 -5.16 -10.57 -18.51
N ASP A 43 -4.76 -11.85 -18.41
CA ASP A 43 -5.46 -12.98 -18.97
C ASP A 43 -6.53 -13.58 -18.03
N ARG A 44 -6.72 -12.99 -16.85
CA ARG A 44 -7.63 -13.50 -15.83
C ARG A 44 -8.50 -12.43 -15.15
N LEU A 45 -8.66 -11.27 -15.76
CA LEU A 45 -9.40 -10.12 -15.21
C LEU A 45 -10.86 -10.44 -14.82
N LYS A 46 -11.46 -11.47 -15.43
CA LYS A 46 -12.83 -11.91 -15.14
C LYS A 46 -12.90 -13.02 -14.08
N LYS A 47 -11.77 -13.53 -13.60
CA LYS A 47 -11.72 -14.60 -12.60
C LYS A 47 -11.82 -14.02 -11.19
N SER A 48 -12.18 -14.86 -10.22
CA SER A 48 -12.21 -14.47 -8.80
C SER A 48 -10.80 -14.14 -8.30
N ALA A 49 -10.68 -13.05 -7.53
CA ALA A 49 -9.45 -12.66 -6.87
C ALA A 49 -9.06 -13.57 -5.69
N LEU A 50 -9.98 -14.42 -5.19
CA LEU A 50 -9.72 -15.35 -4.09
C LEU A 50 -8.67 -16.41 -4.42
N GLY A 51 -8.42 -16.68 -5.71
CA GLY A 51 -7.38 -17.61 -6.17
C GLY A 51 -6.01 -16.92 -6.42
N LEU A 52 -5.82 -15.68 -6.00
CA LEU A 52 -4.56 -14.97 -6.06
C LEU A 52 -3.73 -15.22 -4.79
N SER A 53 -2.39 -15.15 -4.90
CA SER A 53 -1.52 -15.14 -3.72
C SER A 53 -1.76 -13.88 -2.87
N GLY A 54 -1.35 -13.89 -1.60
CA GLY A 54 -1.49 -12.73 -0.70
C GLY A 54 -0.85 -11.47 -1.29
N GLY A 55 0.37 -11.56 -1.80
CA GLY A 55 1.04 -10.44 -2.44
C GLY A 55 0.35 -9.92 -3.71
N GLN A 56 -0.28 -10.83 -4.49
CA GLN A 56 -1.09 -10.43 -5.65
C GLN A 56 -2.38 -9.73 -5.21
N GLN A 57 -3.04 -10.23 -4.18
CA GLN A 57 -4.24 -9.60 -3.63
C GLN A 57 -3.93 -8.20 -3.10
N GLN A 58 -2.81 -8.04 -2.40
CA GLN A 58 -2.39 -6.74 -1.87
C GLN A 58 -2.09 -5.74 -2.97
N ARG A 59 -1.32 -6.12 -4.01
CA ARG A 59 -1.08 -5.25 -5.17
C ARG A 59 -2.37 -4.93 -5.93
N LEU A 60 -3.33 -5.85 -5.98
CA LEU A 60 -4.65 -5.57 -6.54
C LEU A 60 -5.43 -4.55 -5.69
N CYS A 61 -5.31 -4.59 -4.35
CA CYS A 61 -5.90 -3.58 -3.47
C CYS A 61 -5.27 -2.20 -3.71
N ILE A 62 -3.95 -2.14 -3.89
CA ILE A 62 -3.23 -0.90 -4.26
C ILE A 62 -3.72 -0.39 -5.61
N ALA A 63 -3.81 -1.24 -6.65
CA ALA A 63 -4.34 -0.86 -7.96
C ALA A 63 -5.75 -0.25 -7.87
N ARG A 64 -6.62 -0.80 -7.01
CA ARG A 64 -7.96 -0.25 -6.77
C ARG A 64 -7.92 1.14 -6.15
N ALA A 65 -6.99 1.39 -5.24
CA ALA A 65 -6.81 2.72 -4.65
C ALA A 65 -6.25 3.71 -5.67
N LEU A 66 -5.27 3.31 -6.49
CA LEU A 66 -4.67 4.14 -7.53
C LEU A 66 -5.66 4.51 -8.65
N ALA A 67 -6.66 3.67 -8.92
CA ALA A 67 -7.66 3.91 -9.96
C ALA A 67 -8.43 5.24 -9.80
N VAL A 68 -8.55 5.75 -8.58
CA VAL A 68 -9.19 7.06 -8.28
C VAL A 68 -8.20 8.23 -8.31
N LYS A 69 -6.91 7.98 -8.59
CA LYS A 69 -5.82 8.98 -8.59
C LYS A 69 -5.82 9.81 -7.31
N PRO A 70 -5.64 9.19 -6.14
CA PRO A 70 -5.64 9.89 -4.86
C PRO A 70 -4.41 10.81 -4.75
N GLU A 71 -4.51 11.87 -3.98
CA GLU A 71 -3.33 12.68 -3.58
C GLU A 71 -2.51 11.96 -2.49
N VAL A 72 -3.20 11.22 -1.63
CA VAL A 72 -2.60 10.48 -0.51
C VAL A 72 -3.06 9.02 -0.55
N LEU A 73 -2.11 8.10 -0.52
CA LEU A 73 -2.34 6.65 -0.43
C LEU A 73 -2.11 6.18 1.00
N LEU A 74 -3.18 5.70 1.65
CA LEU A 74 -3.10 5.17 3.01
C LEU A 74 -2.94 3.65 2.97
N MET A 75 -1.96 3.13 3.67
CA MET A 75 -1.66 1.71 3.78
C MET A 75 -1.57 1.30 5.26
N ASP A 76 -2.47 0.44 5.70
CA ASP A 76 -2.49 -0.07 7.05
C ASP A 76 -2.00 -1.53 7.06
N GLU A 77 -0.83 -1.75 7.65
CA GLU A 77 -0.16 -3.05 7.75
C GLU A 77 -0.14 -3.87 6.44
N ALA A 78 0.09 -3.21 5.31
CA ALA A 78 -0.04 -3.77 3.97
C ALA A 78 0.82 -5.02 3.69
N THR A 79 1.77 -5.34 4.55
CA THR A 79 2.72 -6.46 4.38
C THR A 79 2.74 -7.46 5.54
N SER A 80 1.95 -7.24 6.61
CA SER A 80 2.01 -8.01 7.85
C SER A 80 1.76 -9.52 7.68
N ALA A 81 0.95 -9.90 6.69
CA ALA A 81 0.61 -11.31 6.39
C ALA A 81 1.32 -11.86 5.14
N LEU A 82 2.38 -11.20 4.66
CA LEU A 82 3.08 -11.59 3.43
C LEU A 82 4.40 -12.28 3.73
N ASP A 83 4.82 -13.13 2.80
CA ASP A 83 6.17 -13.68 2.77
C ASP A 83 7.21 -12.61 2.40
N PRO A 84 8.51 -12.80 2.70
CA PRO A 84 9.55 -11.80 2.47
C PRO A 84 9.68 -11.36 1.00
N ILE A 85 9.45 -12.24 0.04
CA ILE A 85 9.54 -11.93 -1.40
C ILE A 85 8.37 -11.02 -1.81
N SER A 86 7.17 -11.34 -1.34
CA SER A 86 5.98 -10.52 -1.58
C SER A 86 6.08 -9.16 -0.90
N THR A 87 6.62 -9.12 0.32
CA THR A 87 6.92 -7.87 1.05
C THR A 87 7.88 -6.99 0.26
N GLY A 88 9.00 -7.54 -0.23
CA GLY A 88 9.95 -6.80 -1.06
C GLY A 88 9.32 -6.17 -2.30
N LYS A 89 8.42 -6.89 -2.98
CA LYS A 89 7.69 -6.34 -4.14
C LYS A 89 6.77 -5.18 -3.78
N ILE A 90 6.14 -5.19 -2.60
CA ILE A 90 5.33 -4.06 -2.12
C ILE A 90 6.23 -2.87 -1.76
N GLU A 91 7.36 -3.11 -1.11
CA GLU A 91 8.34 -2.07 -0.78
C GLU A 91 8.89 -1.38 -2.04
N GLU A 92 9.30 -2.16 -3.05
CA GLU A 92 9.72 -1.62 -4.36
C GLU A 92 8.61 -0.82 -5.05
N LEU A 93 7.37 -1.28 -4.94
CA LEU A 93 6.22 -0.57 -5.47
C LEU A 93 6.03 0.77 -4.76
N CYS A 94 6.11 0.81 -3.42
CA CYS A 94 6.02 2.06 -2.65
C CYS A 94 7.12 3.05 -3.04
N LEU A 95 8.37 2.58 -3.19
CA LEU A 95 9.49 3.43 -3.62
C LEU A 95 9.29 4.04 -5.02
N LYS A 96 8.56 3.38 -5.90
CA LYS A 96 8.19 3.93 -7.21
C LYS A 96 7.04 4.93 -7.10
N LEU A 97 6.00 4.55 -6.36
CA LEU A 97 4.77 5.35 -6.24
C LEU A 97 4.99 6.66 -5.47
N LYS A 98 5.98 6.74 -4.55
CA LYS A 98 6.27 7.96 -3.80
C LYS A 98 6.69 9.15 -4.66
N ASN A 99 7.05 8.94 -5.93
CA ASN A 99 7.35 10.02 -6.86
C ASN A 99 6.08 10.76 -7.32
N ASP A 100 4.93 10.10 -7.30
CA ASP A 100 3.66 10.61 -7.81
C ASP A 100 2.59 10.77 -6.72
N TYR A 101 2.76 10.09 -5.58
CA TYR A 101 1.78 10.04 -4.49
C TYR A 101 2.44 10.29 -3.13
N THR A 102 1.74 10.96 -2.23
CA THR A 102 2.08 10.93 -0.81
C THR A 102 1.60 9.59 -0.23
N ILE A 103 2.53 8.80 0.32
CA ILE A 103 2.20 7.49 0.92
C ILE A 103 2.29 7.61 2.43
N VAL A 104 1.20 7.26 3.12
CA VAL A 104 1.19 7.11 4.59
C VAL A 104 0.99 5.63 4.89
N MET A 105 1.99 5.02 5.52
CA MET A 105 1.98 3.60 5.87
C MET A 105 2.02 3.41 7.38
N VAL A 106 1.11 2.58 7.90
CA VAL A 106 1.20 2.06 9.26
C VAL A 106 1.89 0.70 9.20
N THR A 107 2.93 0.52 10.01
CA THR A 107 3.64 -0.75 10.14
C THR A 107 4.21 -0.90 11.56
N HIS A 108 4.23 -2.12 12.06
CA HIS A 108 4.97 -2.46 13.27
C HIS A 108 6.38 -2.99 12.94
N ASN A 109 6.75 -3.07 11.66
CA ASN A 109 8.06 -3.53 11.21
C ASN A 109 9.00 -2.34 11.02
N MET A 110 9.83 -2.07 12.03
CA MET A 110 10.81 -0.97 12.01
C MET A 110 11.80 -1.07 10.87
N GLN A 111 12.23 -2.28 10.49
CA GLN A 111 13.14 -2.47 9.37
C GLN A 111 12.51 -2.09 8.03
N GLN A 112 11.20 -2.28 7.90
CA GLN A 112 10.45 -1.80 6.75
C GLN A 112 10.40 -0.28 6.73
N ALA A 113 10.03 0.36 7.84
CA ALA A 113 10.01 1.82 7.95
C ALA A 113 11.39 2.39 7.56
N LEU A 114 12.47 1.85 8.11
CA LEU A 114 13.85 2.28 7.82
C LEU A 114 14.19 2.19 6.32
N ARG A 115 13.69 1.18 5.60
CA ARG A 115 14.03 0.98 4.18
C ARG A 115 13.25 1.87 3.21
N ILE A 116 12.00 2.23 3.54
CA ILE A 116 11.11 2.82 2.52
C ILE A 116 10.54 4.18 2.86
N SER A 117 10.59 4.63 4.14
CA SER A 117 10.03 5.92 4.53
C SER A 117 11.07 7.04 4.55
N ASP A 118 10.63 8.23 4.22
CA ASP A 118 11.43 9.45 4.29
C ASP A 118 11.28 10.07 5.69
N GLU A 119 10.06 10.03 6.26
CA GLU A 119 9.73 10.46 7.61
C GLU A 119 9.06 9.33 8.38
N THR A 120 9.31 9.27 9.68
CA THR A 120 8.72 8.28 10.59
C THR A 120 8.11 8.98 11.80
N ALA A 121 6.85 8.62 12.10
CA ALA A 121 6.16 9.01 13.33
C ALA A 121 5.98 7.80 14.22
N PHE A 122 6.51 7.86 15.45
CA PHE A 122 6.33 6.81 16.44
C PHE A 122 5.13 7.10 17.33
N PHE A 123 4.20 6.15 17.38
CA PHE A 123 3.01 6.18 18.19
C PHE A 123 3.07 5.13 19.30
N LEU A 124 2.70 5.53 20.51
CA LEU A 124 2.59 4.64 21.66
C LEU A 124 1.29 4.94 22.41
N LEU A 125 0.45 3.93 22.60
CA LEU A 125 -0.83 4.04 23.34
C LEU A 125 -1.72 5.21 22.90
N GLY A 126 -1.72 5.50 21.58
CA GLY A 126 -2.53 6.57 20.99
C GLY A 126 -1.89 7.97 21.04
N GLU A 127 -0.69 8.10 21.62
CA GLU A 127 0.10 9.33 21.65
C GLU A 127 1.18 9.31 20.57
N MET A 128 1.34 10.38 19.80
CA MET A 128 2.50 10.57 18.93
C MET A 128 3.69 10.99 19.78
N VAL A 129 4.63 10.07 19.98
CA VAL A 129 5.80 10.25 20.84
C VAL A 129 6.86 11.08 20.18
N GLU A 130 7.17 10.75 18.91
CA GLU A 130 8.20 11.42 18.14
C GLU A 130 7.86 11.37 16.65
N CYS A 131 8.22 12.41 15.90
CA CYS A 131 8.10 12.48 14.45
C CYS A 131 9.28 13.25 13.88
N ASN A 132 10.03 12.61 12.98
CA ASN A 132 11.22 13.20 12.36
C ASN A 132 11.57 12.45 11.05
N SER A 133 12.64 12.89 10.37
CA SER A 133 13.21 12.09 9.29
C SER A 133 13.52 10.67 9.79
N THR A 134 13.31 9.70 8.93
CA THR A 134 13.55 8.28 9.29
C THR A 134 14.97 8.05 9.80
N ASP A 135 15.96 8.65 9.14
CA ASP A 135 17.36 8.56 9.59
C ASP A 135 17.56 9.10 11.01
N ALA A 136 16.93 10.23 11.37
CA ALA A 136 17.05 10.82 12.70
C ALA A 136 16.38 9.92 13.76
N ILE A 137 15.17 9.43 13.49
CA ILE A 137 14.44 8.51 14.40
C ILE A 137 15.27 7.26 14.71
N PHE A 138 15.92 6.66 13.71
CA PHE A 138 16.63 5.40 13.89
C PHE A 138 18.09 5.55 14.35
N SER A 139 18.74 6.69 14.09
CA SER A 139 20.14 6.92 14.47
C SER A 139 20.31 7.68 15.78
N ASN A 140 19.42 8.61 16.08
CA ASN A 140 19.50 9.49 17.24
C ASN A 140 18.11 9.95 17.72
N PRO A 141 17.26 9.02 18.22
CA PRO A 141 15.95 9.37 18.73
C PRO A 141 16.07 10.34 19.90
N GLN A 142 15.15 11.30 19.97
CA GLN A 142 15.14 12.34 21.01
C GLN A 142 14.32 11.91 22.23
N ASP A 143 13.34 11.03 22.06
CA ASP A 143 12.54 10.48 23.16
C ASP A 143 13.06 9.09 23.56
N LYS A 144 13.28 8.91 24.85
CA LYS A 144 13.75 7.64 25.41
C LYS A 144 12.84 6.46 25.08
N ARG A 145 11.53 6.68 25.00
CA ARG A 145 10.55 5.64 24.61
C ARG A 145 10.79 5.15 23.18
N THR A 146 11.14 6.07 22.28
CA THR A 146 11.52 5.74 20.89
C THR A 146 12.80 4.90 20.85
N GLU A 147 13.84 5.29 21.63
CA GLU A 147 15.08 4.54 21.75
C GLU A 147 14.87 3.14 22.30
N GLU A 148 14.10 2.99 23.37
CA GLU A 148 13.78 1.71 24.01
C GLU A 148 13.02 0.79 23.02
N TYR A 149 12.08 1.36 22.25
CA TYR A 149 11.32 0.61 21.24
C TYR A 149 12.23 0.12 20.09
N ILE A 150 13.06 1.00 19.54
CA ILE A 150 13.99 0.66 18.43
C ILE A 150 15.02 -0.39 18.87
N THR A 151 15.53 -0.29 20.10
CA THR A 151 16.53 -1.22 20.65
C THR A 151 15.94 -2.53 21.17
N GLY A 152 14.62 -2.69 21.14
CA GLY A 152 13.94 -3.87 21.68
C GLY A 152 14.00 -4.00 23.21
N ARG A 153 14.27 -2.90 23.93
CA ARG A 153 14.34 -2.83 25.41
C ARG A 153 13.03 -2.39 26.04
N PHE A 154 11.96 -2.47 25.27
CA PHE A 154 10.64 -2.06 25.70
C PHE A 154 10.06 -3.13 26.64
N GLY A 155 9.89 -2.80 27.93
CA GLY A 155 9.34 -3.71 28.95
C GLY A 155 9.48 -3.17 30.36
#